data_8f4bbafb0242af829a23ef4aa8be4767
#
_entry.id   8f4bbafb0242af829a23ef4aa8be4767
#
_cell.length_a   1.000
_cell.length_b   1.000
_cell.length_c   1.000
_cell.angle_alpha   90.00
_cell.angle_beta   90.00
_cell.angle_gamma   90.00
#
_symmetry.space_group_name_H-M   'P 1'
#
loop_
_entity.id
_entity.type
_entity.pdbx_description
1 polymer ?
#
loop_
_entity_poly.entity_id
_entity_poly.type
_entity_poly.pdbx_seq_one_letter_code
_entity_poly.pdbx_strand_id
1 'polypeptide(L)'
;MAKIFETSEDIVEMINDKFEETGLAAIGINLKVLSVSKQKEILKIQKTSPTTAFLTKKDLQIMVYEPAFDRLSTEMQERLIEMLLSNVWFDSEKDKLNVETNPFVQIFNMRKKYPNIVDYLEAAYLVIKQLEDEEKERKQAEKEAKKASKSR
;
A
#
# COMPACT_ATOMS: atom_id res chain seq x y z
N MET A 1 -11.50 4.11 14.05
CA MET A 1 -10.60 4.95 13.23
C MET A 1 -9.27 4.24 13.02
N ALA A 2 -8.77 4.21 11.79
CA ALA A 2 -7.48 3.60 11.50
C ALA A 2 -6.35 4.39 12.16
N LYS A 3 -5.40 3.67 12.76
CA LYS A 3 -4.21 4.28 13.36
C LYS A 3 -3.07 4.28 12.35
N ILE A 4 -2.25 5.32 12.39
CA ILE A 4 -1.05 5.44 11.58
C ILE A 4 0.17 5.21 12.48
N PHE A 5 1.12 4.42 12.02
CA PHE A 5 2.32 4.10 12.78
C PHE A 5 3.52 3.88 11.85
N GLU A 6 4.71 3.79 12.43
CA GLU A 6 5.92 3.53 11.65
C GLU A 6 5.91 2.12 11.08
N THR A 7 6.31 2.00 9.80
CA THR A 7 6.40 0.72 9.11
C THR A 7 7.62 -0.07 9.61
N SER A 8 7.51 -1.41 9.66
CA SER A 8 8.63 -2.27 10.00
C SER A 8 9.81 -2.06 9.03
N GLU A 9 11.03 -2.17 9.54
CA GLU A 9 12.25 -1.89 8.77
C GLU A 9 12.39 -2.72 7.51
N ASP A 10 12.04 -3.99 7.57
CA ASP A 10 12.12 -4.92 6.42
C ASP A 10 11.27 -4.44 5.25
N ILE A 11 10.06 -3.97 5.53
CA ILE A 11 9.15 -3.47 4.52
C ILE A 11 9.66 -2.14 3.95
N VAL A 12 10.12 -1.25 4.83
CA VAL A 12 10.69 0.05 4.41
C VAL A 12 11.87 -0.16 3.47
N GLU A 13 12.77 -1.08 3.82
CA GLU A 13 13.94 -1.40 2.99
C GLU A 13 13.53 -1.94 1.62
N MET A 14 12.59 -2.88 1.58
CA MET A 14 12.09 -3.46 0.33
C MET A 14 11.48 -2.38 -0.57
N ILE A 15 10.67 -1.49 -0.02
CA ILE A 15 10.02 -0.41 -0.77
C ILE A 15 11.06 0.61 -1.25
N ASN A 16 12.00 0.99 -0.41
CA ASN A 16 13.05 1.94 -0.78
C ASN A 16 13.96 1.40 -1.88
N ASP A 17 14.31 0.11 -1.83
CA ASP A 17 15.11 -0.52 -2.87
C ASP A 17 14.40 -0.45 -4.22
N LYS A 18 13.11 -0.76 -4.25
CA LYS A 18 12.31 -0.66 -5.48
C LYS A 18 12.13 0.79 -5.94
N PHE A 19 12.00 1.71 -4.99
CA PHE A 19 11.90 3.14 -5.32
C PHE A 19 13.19 3.67 -5.97
N GLU A 20 14.34 3.27 -5.47
CA GLU A 20 15.63 3.63 -6.08
C GLU A 20 15.73 3.16 -7.53
N GLU A 21 15.21 1.97 -7.84
CA GLU A 21 15.21 1.42 -9.20
C GLU A 21 14.42 2.30 -10.18
N THR A 22 13.45 3.07 -9.71
CA THR A 22 12.65 3.96 -10.56
C THR A 22 13.42 5.18 -11.06
N GLY A 23 14.53 5.53 -10.41
CA GLY A 23 15.29 6.74 -10.72
C GLY A 23 14.71 8.01 -10.09
N LEU A 24 13.54 7.95 -9.45
CA LEU A 24 12.91 9.14 -8.84
C LEU A 24 13.73 9.69 -7.68
N ALA A 25 14.35 8.84 -6.89
CA ALA A 25 15.20 9.27 -5.79
C ALA A 25 16.41 10.08 -6.31
N ALA A 26 16.97 9.68 -7.46
CA ALA A 26 18.11 10.34 -8.08
C ALA A 26 17.80 11.78 -8.53
N ILE A 27 16.53 12.08 -8.85
CA ILE A 27 16.11 13.42 -9.24
C ILE A 27 15.58 14.25 -8.06
N GLY A 28 15.74 13.75 -6.84
CA GLY A 28 15.40 14.47 -5.62
C GLY A 28 14.00 14.26 -5.07
N ILE A 29 13.25 13.26 -5.58
CA ILE A 29 11.94 12.92 -5.05
C ILE A 29 12.11 12.11 -3.78
N ASN A 30 11.47 12.53 -2.70
CA ASN A 30 11.55 11.88 -1.38
C ASN A 30 10.27 11.13 -1.04
N LEU A 31 10.44 9.90 -0.56
CA LEU A 31 9.36 9.00 -0.22
C LEU A 31 9.29 8.76 1.30
N LYS A 32 8.09 8.79 1.85
CA LYS A 32 7.81 8.35 3.23
C LYS A 32 6.91 7.12 3.19
N VAL A 33 7.29 6.10 3.94
CA VAL A 33 6.52 4.87 4.10
C VAL A 33 5.93 4.87 5.51
N LEU A 34 4.62 4.70 5.60
CA LEU A 34 3.90 4.61 6.87
C LEU A 34 2.95 3.41 6.83
N SER A 35 2.63 2.88 7.99
CA SER A 35 1.67 1.79 8.10
C SER A 35 0.35 2.26 8.68
N VAL A 36 -0.73 1.58 8.30
CA VAL A 36 -2.06 1.83 8.83
C VAL A 36 -2.64 0.55 9.43
N SER A 37 -3.44 0.69 10.48
CA SER A 37 -4.06 -0.46 11.14
C SER A 37 -5.16 -1.10 10.31
N LYS A 38 -5.73 -0.38 9.35
CA LYS A 38 -6.80 -0.87 8.47
C LYS A 38 -6.92 -0.02 7.23
N GLN A 39 -6.99 -0.65 6.06
CA GLN A 39 -7.36 0.00 4.80
C GLN A 39 -7.83 -1.07 3.80
N LYS A 40 -8.46 -0.62 2.71
CA LYS A 40 -9.00 -1.53 1.69
C LYS A 40 -7.94 -2.11 0.77
N GLU A 41 -6.89 -1.37 0.51
CA GLU A 41 -5.76 -1.81 -0.30
C GLU A 41 -4.60 -2.24 0.59
N ILE A 42 -3.79 -3.19 0.13
CA ILE A 42 -2.58 -3.60 0.85
C ILE A 42 -1.54 -2.48 0.83
N LEU A 43 -1.39 -1.84 -0.33
CA LEU A 43 -0.50 -0.70 -0.53
C LEU A 43 -1.28 0.42 -1.20
N LYS A 44 -1.05 1.65 -0.74
CA LYS A 44 -1.65 2.83 -1.34
C LYS A 44 -0.57 3.90 -1.46
N ILE A 45 -0.49 4.55 -2.62
CA ILE A 45 0.44 5.65 -2.84
C ILE A 45 -0.33 6.94 -3.08
N GLN A 46 0.17 8.02 -2.53
CA GLN A 46 -0.40 9.32 -2.74
C GLN A 46 0.68 10.39 -2.72
N LYS A 47 0.42 11.46 -3.42
CA LYS A 47 1.22 12.65 -3.41
C LYS A 47 0.94 13.41 -2.11
N THR A 48 1.97 13.91 -1.44
CA THR A 48 1.76 14.75 -0.26
C THR A 48 1.20 16.10 -0.68
N SER A 49 0.42 16.74 0.19
CA SER A 49 -0.06 18.10 -0.08
C SER A 49 1.15 19.07 -0.16
N PRO A 50 1.04 20.18 -0.90
CA PRO A 50 2.14 21.15 -0.99
C PRO A 50 2.64 21.63 0.38
N THR A 51 1.73 21.87 1.32
CA THR A 51 2.09 22.28 2.67
C THR A 51 2.85 21.20 3.41
N THR A 52 2.37 19.96 3.36
CA THR A 52 3.01 18.81 4.01
C THR A 52 4.38 18.55 3.38
N ALA A 53 4.49 18.60 2.05
CA ALA A 53 5.75 18.42 1.33
C ALA A 53 6.78 19.45 1.75
N PHE A 54 6.38 20.72 1.90
CA PHE A 54 7.24 21.80 2.35
C PHE A 54 7.75 21.56 3.78
N LEU A 55 6.86 21.17 4.69
CA LEU A 55 7.19 20.96 6.10
C LEU A 55 8.02 19.70 6.37
N THR A 56 7.70 18.62 5.70
CA THR A 56 8.33 17.30 5.93
C THR A 56 9.45 16.98 4.95
N LYS A 57 9.53 17.70 3.84
CA LYS A 57 10.42 17.42 2.70
C LYS A 57 10.17 16.02 2.08
N LYS A 58 8.94 15.54 2.15
CA LYS A 58 8.51 14.27 1.54
C LYS A 58 7.48 14.57 0.47
N ASP A 59 7.71 14.08 -0.73
CA ASP A 59 6.90 14.33 -1.93
C ASP A 59 5.84 13.27 -2.15
N LEU A 60 6.15 12.02 -1.78
CA LEU A 60 5.29 10.85 -1.92
C LEU A 60 5.14 10.15 -0.58
N GLN A 61 3.99 9.50 -0.42
CA GLN A 61 3.68 8.73 0.77
C GLN A 61 3.09 7.40 0.35
N ILE A 62 3.65 6.31 0.88
CA ILE A 62 3.09 4.96 0.71
C ILE A 62 2.53 4.52 2.05
N MET A 63 1.26 4.09 2.04
CA MET A 63 0.57 3.55 3.20
C MET A 63 0.49 2.04 3.08
N VAL A 64 1.01 1.33 4.07
CA VAL A 64 1.10 -0.14 4.09
C VAL A 64 0.11 -0.72 5.10
N TYR A 65 -0.69 -1.68 4.66
CA TYR A 65 -1.48 -2.51 5.55
C TYR A 65 -0.67 -3.78 5.84
N GLU A 66 0.15 -3.71 6.90
CA GLU A 66 1.13 -4.76 7.21
C GLU A 66 0.52 -6.15 7.41
N PRO A 67 -0.62 -6.33 8.13
CA PRO A 67 -1.20 -7.66 8.29
C PRO A 67 -1.50 -8.38 6.98
N ALA A 68 -1.93 -7.63 5.96
CA ALA A 68 -2.17 -8.19 4.63
C ALA A 68 -0.87 -8.40 3.86
N PHE A 69 0.02 -7.41 3.92
CA PHE A 69 1.32 -7.47 3.23
C PHE A 69 2.16 -8.66 3.70
N ASP A 70 2.19 -8.90 5.01
CA ASP A 70 2.96 -10.00 5.61
C ASP A 70 2.46 -11.39 5.19
N ARG A 71 1.20 -11.52 4.77
CA ARG A 71 0.63 -12.77 4.29
C ARG A 71 1.00 -13.11 2.85
N LEU A 72 1.56 -12.16 2.12
CA LEU A 72 1.97 -12.37 0.73
C LEU A 72 3.37 -12.99 0.68
N SER A 73 3.64 -13.77 -0.38
CA SER A 73 4.99 -14.24 -0.65
C SER A 73 5.89 -13.05 -1.00
N THR A 74 7.19 -13.22 -0.84
CA THR A 74 8.16 -12.16 -1.18
C THR A 74 8.01 -11.72 -2.64
N GLU A 75 7.80 -12.66 -3.56
CA GLU A 75 7.58 -12.35 -4.98
C GLU A 75 6.36 -11.45 -5.17
N MET A 76 5.24 -11.79 -4.52
CA MET A 76 4.01 -10.99 -4.61
C MET A 76 4.19 -9.62 -3.99
N GLN A 77 4.88 -9.53 -2.86
CA GLN A 77 5.20 -8.27 -2.20
C GLN A 77 5.99 -7.36 -3.15
N GLU A 78 7.04 -7.87 -3.78
CA GLU A 78 7.85 -7.12 -4.73
C GLU A 78 7.03 -6.66 -5.94
N ARG A 79 6.19 -7.54 -6.50
CA ARG A 79 5.34 -7.20 -7.63
C ARG A 79 4.34 -6.10 -7.30
N LEU A 80 3.71 -6.17 -6.13
CA LEU A 80 2.78 -5.11 -5.71
C LEU A 80 3.47 -3.77 -5.56
N ILE A 81 4.68 -3.75 -5.02
CA ILE A 81 5.46 -2.52 -4.88
C ILE A 81 5.81 -1.96 -6.27
N GLU A 82 6.29 -2.80 -7.18
CA GLU A 82 6.61 -2.39 -8.55
C GLU A 82 5.39 -1.82 -9.27
N MET A 83 4.23 -2.48 -9.11
CA MET A 83 2.98 -2.02 -9.68
C MET A 83 2.59 -0.64 -9.16
N LEU A 84 2.69 -0.45 -7.84
CA LEU A 84 2.35 0.80 -7.21
C LEU A 84 3.25 1.93 -7.72
N LEU A 85 4.56 1.69 -7.77
CA LEU A 85 5.55 2.68 -8.21
C LEU A 85 5.46 2.99 -9.71
N SER A 86 4.95 2.06 -10.52
CA SER A 86 4.77 2.30 -11.96
C SER A 86 3.74 3.38 -12.27
N ASN A 87 2.90 3.71 -11.29
CA ASN A 87 1.88 4.75 -11.42
C ASN A 87 2.41 6.16 -11.15
N VAL A 88 3.69 6.27 -10.82
CA VAL A 88 4.34 7.55 -10.49
C VAL A 88 5.31 7.93 -11.60
N TRP A 89 5.23 9.16 -12.07
CA TRP A 89 6.18 9.68 -13.05
C TRP A 89 6.43 11.16 -12.81
N PHE A 90 7.57 11.63 -13.28
CA PHE A 90 7.97 13.02 -13.18
C PHE A 90 7.95 13.65 -14.57
N ASP A 91 7.22 14.76 -14.72
CA ASP A 91 7.18 15.54 -15.96
C ASP A 91 8.22 16.65 -15.86
N SER A 92 9.35 16.46 -16.56
CA SER A 92 10.47 17.40 -16.53
C SER A 92 10.15 18.74 -17.19
N GLU A 93 9.23 18.76 -18.16
CA GLU A 93 8.82 20.01 -18.81
C GLU A 93 8.01 20.89 -17.88
N LYS A 94 7.11 20.30 -17.11
CA LYS A 94 6.26 21.01 -16.14
C LYS A 94 6.84 21.04 -14.73
N ASP A 95 7.98 20.39 -14.51
CA ASP A 95 8.59 20.23 -13.20
C ASP A 95 7.59 19.72 -12.17
N LYS A 96 6.85 18.67 -12.53
CA LYS A 96 5.72 18.17 -11.75
C LYS A 96 5.76 16.66 -11.57
N LEU A 97 5.60 16.23 -10.31
CA LEU A 97 5.41 14.85 -9.95
C LEU A 97 3.94 14.47 -10.15
N ASN A 98 3.68 13.34 -10.79
CA ASN A 98 2.34 12.86 -11.07
C ASN A 98 2.13 11.45 -10.56
N VAL A 99 0.93 11.17 -10.07
CA VAL A 99 0.50 9.83 -9.65
C VAL A 99 -0.78 9.48 -10.40
N GLU A 100 -0.76 8.37 -11.14
CA GLU A 100 -1.95 7.89 -11.85
C GLU A 100 -2.98 7.37 -10.85
N THR A 101 -4.17 7.92 -10.88
CA THR A 101 -5.25 7.56 -9.96
C THR A 101 -6.36 6.73 -10.59
N ASN A 102 -6.36 6.61 -11.93
CA ASN A 102 -7.38 5.81 -12.64
C ASN A 102 -7.02 4.32 -12.57
N PRO A 103 -7.84 3.47 -11.88
CA PRO A 103 -7.54 2.05 -11.74
C PRO A 103 -7.42 1.30 -13.07
N PHE A 104 -8.19 1.67 -14.07
CA PHE A 104 -8.14 1.03 -15.40
C PHE A 104 -6.82 1.31 -16.10
N VAL A 105 -6.33 2.55 -16.03
CA VAL A 105 -5.04 2.93 -16.61
C VAL A 105 -3.90 2.23 -15.86
N GLN A 106 -3.98 2.15 -14.54
CA GLN A 106 -3.00 1.45 -13.71
C GLN A 106 -2.88 -0.01 -14.12
N ILE A 107 -3.99 -0.72 -14.21
CA ILE A 107 -4.03 -2.14 -14.60
C ILE A 107 -3.52 -2.31 -16.04
N PHE A 108 -3.97 -1.47 -16.95
CA PHE A 108 -3.56 -1.53 -18.36
C PHE A 108 -2.05 -1.38 -18.53
N ASN A 109 -1.46 -0.38 -17.86
CA ASN A 109 -0.02 -0.13 -17.92
C ASN A 109 0.79 -1.31 -17.36
N MET A 110 0.32 -1.90 -16.27
CA MET A 110 1.00 -3.02 -15.64
C MET A 110 0.87 -4.32 -16.41
N ARG A 111 -0.27 -4.53 -17.08
CA ARG A 111 -0.49 -5.74 -17.87
C ARG A 111 0.52 -5.88 -19.02
N LYS A 112 0.98 -4.76 -19.57
CA LYS A 112 2.01 -4.78 -20.61
C LYS A 112 3.34 -5.33 -20.11
N LYS A 113 3.71 -4.97 -18.89
CA LYS A 113 4.97 -5.38 -18.26
C LYS A 113 4.86 -6.75 -17.58
N TYR A 114 3.72 -7.02 -16.96
CA TYR A 114 3.45 -8.26 -16.21
C TYR A 114 2.13 -8.87 -16.67
N PRO A 115 2.15 -9.83 -17.61
CA PRO A 115 0.91 -10.45 -18.10
C PRO A 115 0.06 -11.11 -17.01
N ASN A 116 0.69 -11.56 -15.91
CA ASN A 116 0.02 -12.22 -14.79
C ASN A 116 -0.52 -11.27 -13.72
N ILE A 117 -0.61 -9.98 -14.03
CA ILE A 117 -1.02 -8.94 -13.07
C ILE A 117 -2.36 -9.25 -12.38
N VAL A 118 -3.31 -9.80 -13.12
CA VAL A 118 -4.64 -10.11 -12.61
C VAL A 118 -4.54 -11.15 -11.48
N ASP A 119 -3.69 -12.15 -11.64
CA ASP A 119 -3.48 -13.19 -10.63
C ASP A 119 -2.92 -12.60 -9.32
N TYR A 120 -1.99 -11.66 -9.42
CA TYR A 120 -1.45 -10.97 -8.25
C TYR A 120 -2.51 -10.10 -7.56
N LEU A 121 -3.33 -9.40 -8.35
CA LEU A 121 -4.42 -8.58 -7.80
C LEU A 121 -5.49 -9.43 -7.12
N GLU A 122 -5.84 -10.58 -7.70
CA GLU A 122 -6.77 -11.52 -7.08
C GLU A 122 -6.22 -12.09 -5.78
N ALA A 123 -4.95 -12.46 -5.75
CA ALA A 123 -4.30 -12.95 -4.53
C ALA A 123 -4.31 -11.89 -3.43
N ALA A 124 -4.02 -10.63 -3.78
CA ALA A 124 -4.06 -9.51 -2.84
C ALA A 124 -5.48 -9.30 -2.30
N TYR A 125 -6.47 -9.32 -3.18
CA TYR A 125 -7.88 -9.19 -2.80
C TYR A 125 -8.32 -10.29 -1.83
N LEU A 126 -7.93 -11.55 -2.11
CA LEU A 126 -8.27 -12.68 -1.25
C LEU A 126 -7.67 -12.54 0.15
N VAL A 127 -6.45 -12.03 0.26
CA VAL A 127 -5.81 -11.80 1.56
C VAL A 127 -6.59 -10.75 2.37
N ILE A 128 -6.97 -9.65 1.74
CA ILE A 128 -7.78 -8.61 2.39
C ILE A 128 -9.11 -9.19 2.86
N LYS A 129 -9.77 -9.98 2.01
CA LYS A 129 -11.05 -10.59 2.34
C LYS A 129 -10.92 -11.57 3.51
N GLN A 130 -9.87 -12.38 3.54
CA GLN A 130 -9.58 -13.29 4.65
C GLN A 130 -9.45 -12.53 5.97
N LEU A 131 -8.73 -11.41 5.98
CA LEU A 131 -8.56 -10.58 7.16
C LEU A 131 -9.88 -9.97 7.63
N GLU A 132 -10.71 -9.52 6.70
CA GLU A 132 -12.04 -9.00 7.03
C GLU A 132 -12.93 -10.08 7.65
N ASP A 133 -12.91 -11.29 7.09
CA ASP A 133 -13.71 -12.42 7.59
C ASP A 133 -13.24 -12.82 9.00
N GLU A 134 -11.94 -12.89 9.23
CA GLU A 134 -11.37 -13.18 10.55
C GLU A 134 -11.77 -12.12 11.58
N GLU A 135 -11.78 -10.85 11.19
CA GLU A 135 -12.21 -9.76 12.08
C GLU A 135 -13.69 -9.91 12.45
N LYS A 136 -14.54 -10.25 11.47
CA LYS A 136 -15.97 -10.49 11.71
C LYS A 136 -16.19 -11.66 12.66
N GLU A 137 -15.48 -12.75 12.45
CA GLU A 137 -15.55 -13.93 13.34
C GLU A 137 -15.14 -13.59 14.76
N ARG A 138 -14.05 -12.83 14.92
CA ARG A 138 -13.58 -12.40 16.22
C ARG A 138 -14.62 -11.51 16.95
N LYS A 139 -15.20 -10.56 16.23
CA LYS A 139 -16.25 -9.68 16.78
C LYS A 139 -17.49 -10.47 17.18
N GLN A 140 -17.86 -11.46 16.39
CA GLN A 140 -18.99 -12.32 16.68
C GLN A 140 -18.72 -13.16 17.93
N ALA A 141 -17.54 -13.75 18.05
CA ALA A 141 -17.13 -14.51 19.24
C ALA A 141 -17.12 -13.64 20.50
N GLU A 142 -16.64 -12.39 20.39
CA GLU A 142 -16.67 -11.44 21.51
C GLU A 142 -18.10 -11.11 21.94
N LYS A 143 -19.01 -10.92 20.99
CA LYS A 143 -20.42 -10.64 21.28
C LYS A 143 -21.08 -11.84 21.98
N GLU A 144 -20.81 -13.04 21.51
CA GLU A 144 -21.35 -14.27 22.12
C GLU A 144 -20.81 -14.47 23.53
N ALA A 145 -19.52 -14.21 23.75
CA ALA A 145 -18.90 -14.28 25.08
C ALA A 145 -19.52 -13.28 26.04
N LYS A 146 -19.78 -12.04 25.57
CA LYS A 146 -20.44 -11.00 26.37
C LYS A 146 -21.88 -11.39 26.72
N LYS A 147 -22.61 -11.96 25.78
CA LYS A 147 -23.99 -12.45 26.05
C LYS A 147 -24.00 -13.59 27.07
N ALA A 148 -23.06 -14.53 26.94
CA ALA A 148 -22.94 -15.64 27.87
C ALA A 148 -22.61 -15.15 29.29
N SER A 149 -21.73 -14.14 29.42
CA SER A 149 -21.39 -13.59 30.73
C SER A 149 -22.54 -12.78 31.39
N LYS A 150 -23.42 -12.18 30.57
CA LYS A 150 -24.59 -11.42 31.06
C LYS A 150 -25.74 -12.32 31.46
N SER A 151 -25.83 -13.54 30.96
CA SER A 151 -26.93 -14.48 31.29
C SER A 151 -26.66 -15.30 32.54
N ARG A 152 -25.52 -15.10 33.20
CA ARG A 152 -25.17 -15.68 34.48
C ARG A 152 -25.48 -14.68 35.61
#